data_67ce7f8142bbdfb4c22a76862e34da8b
#
_entry.id   67ce7f8142bbdfb4c22a76862e34da8b
#
_cell.length_a   1.000
_cell.length_b   1.000
_cell.length_c   1.000
_cell.angle_alpha   90.00
_cell.angle_beta   90.00
_cell.angle_gamma   90.00
#
_symmetry.space_group_name_H-M   'P 1'
#
loop_
_entity.id
_entity.type
_entity.pdbx_description
1 polymer ?
#
loop_
_entity_poly.entity_id
_entity_poly.type
_entity_poly.pdbx_seq_one_letter_code
_entity_poly.pdbx_strand_id
1 'polypeptide(L)'
;MIESAYRGESWSFLNRAINGQATHPVGDYLHDWYKIAAKLTIAGLLSGLGFWLVALVINRPALVQWIRIIYRAVAILSLNTLVALAGFELATIGAFKIWSVFSKPTEQLVGEGTARETVSYYASQDWAAQYWHEFRLSRKDRYYPYVGWRRAPFKGKTIEIDQNGIRVTPGADCNANAFKVFAFGASTMWGTGSPNWGTIPAYLQAGLAKLRSGPVCVMNFGETGYVSTQDVIMLLMQLQSGNLPDLVLFYSVSGDIYAAYQSGRAGVLQNLNELARQFESRKSPTLVELLTSSYSYSLIETLMGKLTIANPRQGEPTATVLVTYESMGIEVAKLNDLIVQTYLENYRIVDALAQKYRFTYLFFLQPIVSRGDKPLTREEQEMKQRVEMDVALNKLLTAVYQTLELRSAEYQNLYTINHIFDEYNSLIWIDPYHVTPVGNQLIAQKMLDVIQGRSPFSQPRTGPNSSWHVPRPERLR
;
A
#
# COMPACT_ATOMS: atom_id res chain seq x y z
N MET A 1 -26.88 -11.24 7.20
CA MET A 1 -25.88 -12.33 7.24
C MET A 1 -24.84 -12.21 6.12
N ILE A 2 -25.22 -11.92 4.88
CA ILE A 2 -24.28 -11.69 3.76
C ILE A 2 -23.49 -10.39 3.93
N GLU A 3 -24.12 -9.32 4.43
CA GLU A 3 -23.46 -8.03 4.69
C GLU A 3 -22.44 -8.05 5.84
N SER A 4 -22.62 -8.91 6.84
CA SER A 4 -21.66 -9.07 7.94
C SER A 4 -20.45 -9.92 7.52
N ALA A 5 -20.60 -10.84 6.57
CA ALA A 5 -19.51 -11.58 5.97
C ALA A 5 -18.66 -10.71 5.02
N TYR A 6 -19.25 -9.64 4.48
CA TYR A 6 -18.62 -8.68 3.58
C TYR A 6 -17.54 -7.81 4.27
N ARG A 7 -17.65 -7.60 5.58
CA ARG A 7 -16.67 -6.86 6.38
C ARG A 7 -15.49 -7.71 6.89
N GLY A 8 -15.47 -8.99 6.63
CA GLY A 8 -14.50 -9.93 7.19
C GLY A 8 -13.38 -10.30 6.23
N GLU A 9 -12.32 -9.90 6.48
CA GLU A 9 -10.86 -10.04 6.32
C GLU A 9 -10.31 -11.36 5.71
N SER A 10 -11.07 -12.43 5.68
CA SER A 10 -10.60 -13.76 5.27
C SER A 10 -10.46 -13.95 3.76
N TRP A 11 -11.07 -13.06 2.96
CA TRP A 11 -11.12 -13.21 1.51
C TRP A 11 -9.91 -12.63 0.77
N SER A 12 -9.24 -11.61 1.33
CA SER A 12 -7.99 -11.07 0.76
C SER A 12 -6.84 -12.09 0.80
N PHE A 13 -6.89 -13.02 1.75
CA PHE A 13 -5.94 -14.11 1.89
C PHE A 13 -6.11 -15.17 0.78
N LEU A 14 -7.36 -15.59 0.52
CA LEU A 14 -7.66 -16.55 -0.54
C LEU A 14 -7.32 -16.01 -1.93
N ASN A 15 -7.59 -14.74 -2.18
CA ASN A 15 -7.25 -14.05 -3.42
C ASN A 15 -5.73 -13.99 -3.64
N ARG A 16 -4.95 -13.78 -2.58
CA ARG A 16 -3.48 -13.80 -2.64
C ARG A 16 -2.89 -15.20 -2.74
N ALA A 17 -3.50 -16.17 -2.06
CA ALA A 17 -3.00 -17.55 -2.03
C ALA A 17 -3.22 -18.30 -3.36
N ILE A 18 -4.25 -17.93 -4.13
CA ILE A 18 -4.61 -18.65 -5.37
C ILE A 18 -3.96 -18.04 -6.61
N ASN A 19 -3.90 -16.72 -6.78
CA ASN A 19 -3.51 -16.10 -8.05
C ASN A 19 -2.53 -14.92 -7.96
N GLY A 20 -2.14 -14.45 -6.77
CA GLY A 20 -1.33 -13.21 -6.67
C GLY A 20 -2.01 -11.95 -7.24
N GLN A 21 -3.25 -12.05 -7.71
CA GLN A 21 -4.05 -10.96 -8.24
C GLN A 21 -5.18 -10.62 -7.27
N ALA A 22 -5.45 -9.33 -7.10
CA ALA A 22 -6.61 -8.86 -6.35
C ALA A 22 -7.87 -9.22 -7.13
N THR A 23 -8.53 -10.33 -6.77
CA THR A 23 -9.87 -10.61 -7.26
C THR A 23 -10.87 -9.67 -6.58
N HIS A 24 -11.98 -9.38 -7.25
CA HIS A 24 -13.03 -8.53 -6.71
C HIS A 24 -13.53 -9.04 -5.35
N PRO A 25 -13.92 -8.15 -4.42
CA PRO A 25 -14.61 -8.55 -3.20
C PRO A 25 -15.80 -9.45 -3.53
N VAL A 26 -16.03 -10.49 -2.73
CA VAL A 26 -17.12 -11.46 -2.98
C VAL A 26 -18.49 -10.80 -3.18
N GLY A 27 -18.75 -9.69 -2.51
CA GLY A 27 -20.01 -8.93 -2.68
C GLY A 27 -20.14 -8.30 -4.06
N ASP A 28 -19.08 -7.70 -4.60
CA ASP A 28 -19.08 -7.12 -5.94
C ASP A 28 -19.23 -8.22 -6.99
N TYR A 29 -18.55 -9.34 -6.81
CA TYR A 29 -18.67 -10.52 -7.63
C TYR A 29 -20.11 -11.06 -7.66
N LEU A 30 -20.74 -11.26 -6.50
CA LEU A 30 -22.14 -11.71 -6.41
C LEU A 30 -23.13 -10.68 -6.99
N HIS A 31 -22.85 -9.40 -6.83
CA HIS A 31 -23.67 -8.32 -7.40
C HIS A 31 -23.62 -8.29 -8.92
N ASP A 32 -22.45 -8.49 -9.50
CA ASP A 32 -22.28 -8.53 -10.96
C ASP A 32 -22.92 -9.80 -11.57
N TRP A 33 -22.81 -10.95 -10.91
CA TRP A 33 -23.55 -12.14 -11.28
C TRP A 33 -25.07 -11.93 -11.22
N TYR A 34 -25.56 -11.26 -10.18
CA TYR A 34 -26.98 -10.90 -10.07
C TYR A 34 -27.44 -10.02 -11.26
N LYS A 35 -26.66 -9.00 -11.64
CA LYS A 35 -26.97 -8.14 -12.79
C LYS A 35 -27.02 -8.93 -14.11
N ILE A 36 -26.10 -9.86 -14.33
CA ILE A 36 -26.11 -10.69 -15.51
C ILE A 36 -27.28 -11.67 -15.49
N ALA A 37 -27.52 -12.33 -14.36
CA ALA A 37 -28.68 -13.22 -14.21
C ALA A 37 -29.98 -12.47 -14.48
N ALA A 38 -30.13 -11.24 -13.96
CA ALA A 38 -31.29 -10.38 -14.23
C ALA A 38 -31.43 -10.04 -15.72
N LYS A 39 -30.33 -9.67 -16.41
CA LYS A 39 -30.36 -9.40 -17.86
C LYS A 39 -30.73 -10.63 -18.67
N LEU A 40 -30.18 -11.79 -18.33
CA LEU A 40 -30.51 -13.04 -19.00
C LEU A 40 -31.99 -13.45 -18.75
N THR A 41 -32.47 -13.25 -17.57
CA THR A 41 -33.91 -13.49 -17.22
C THR A 41 -34.83 -12.59 -18.03
N ILE A 42 -34.50 -11.28 -18.09
CA ILE A 42 -35.28 -10.32 -18.88
C ILE A 42 -35.23 -10.69 -20.38
N ALA A 43 -34.08 -11.03 -20.92
CA ALA A 43 -33.93 -11.45 -22.31
C ALA A 43 -34.76 -12.73 -22.59
N GLY A 44 -34.73 -13.69 -21.67
CA GLY A 44 -35.55 -14.91 -21.75
C GLY A 44 -37.03 -14.63 -21.73
N LEU A 45 -37.50 -13.74 -20.84
CA LEU A 45 -38.90 -13.32 -20.79
C LEU A 45 -39.36 -12.60 -22.07
N LEU A 46 -38.54 -11.67 -22.59
CA LEU A 46 -38.83 -10.96 -23.84
C LEU A 46 -38.86 -11.91 -25.05
N SER A 47 -37.95 -12.88 -25.12
CA SER A 47 -37.94 -13.91 -26.13
C SER A 47 -39.19 -14.80 -26.04
N GLY A 48 -39.58 -15.21 -24.84
CA GLY A 48 -40.79 -15.98 -24.58
C GLY A 48 -42.04 -15.24 -25.00
N LEU A 49 -42.16 -13.95 -24.68
CA LEU A 49 -43.25 -13.08 -25.13
C LEU A 49 -43.30 -12.95 -26.64
N GLY A 50 -42.13 -12.77 -27.29
CA GLY A 50 -42.00 -12.72 -28.74
C GLY A 50 -42.47 -14.01 -29.41
N PHE A 51 -42.04 -15.18 -28.92
CA PHE A 51 -42.54 -16.48 -29.42
C PHE A 51 -44.05 -16.66 -29.18
N TRP A 52 -44.56 -16.22 -28.07
CA TRP A 52 -46.02 -16.30 -27.77
C TRP A 52 -46.82 -15.42 -28.71
N LEU A 53 -46.37 -14.19 -29.02
CA LEU A 53 -47.02 -13.31 -30.01
C LEU A 53 -46.99 -13.89 -31.43
N VAL A 54 -45.85 -14.45 -31.84
CA VAL A 54 -45.74 -15.14 -33.12
C VAL A 54 -46.66 -16.35 -33.18
N ALA A 55 -46.76 -17.12 -32.11
CA ALA A 55 -47.68 -18.26 -32.01
C ALA A 55 -49.18 -17.88 -32.12
N LEU A 56 -49.55 -16.68 -31.62
CA LEU A 56 -50.90 -16.14 -31.79
C LEU A 56 -51.22 -15.78 -33.25
N VAL A 57 -50.21 -15.37 -34.03
CA VAL A 57 -50.36 -14.96 -35.45
C VAL A 57 -50.40 -16.18 -36.39
N ILE A 58 -49.66 -17.25 -36.04
CA ILE A 58 -49.59 -18.47 -36.86
C ILE A 58 -50.74 -19.43 -36.53
N ASN A 59 -51.80 -19.40 -37.32
CA ASN A 59 -52.99 -20.25 -37.14
C ASN A 59 -52.74 -21.73 -37.59
N ARG A 60 -51.63 -22.34 -37.09
CA ARG A 60 -51.28 -23.77 -37.33
C ARG A 60 -51.04 -24.49 -36.03
N PRO A 61 -52.03 -25.21 -35.47
CA PRO A 61 -51.95 -25.81 -34.13
C PRO A 61 -50.77 -26.79 -33.96
N ALA A 62 -50.41 -27.53 -34.99
CA ALA A 62 -49.27 -28.47 -34.93
C ALA A 62 -47.92 -27.75 -34.77
N LEU A 63 -47.70 -26.64 -35.49
CA LEU A 63 -46.49 -25.84 -35.39
C LEU A 63 -46.34 -25.17 -34.04
N VAL A 64 -47.44 -24.61 -33.52
CA VAL A 64 -47.51 -24.01 -32.17
C VAL A 64 -47.18 -25.04 -31.10
N GLN A 65 -47.70 -26.25 -31.23
CA GLN A 65 -47.43 -27.32 -30.30
C GLN A 65 -45.94 -27.76 -30.30
N TRP A 66 -45.35 -27.85 -31.49
CA TRP A 66 -43.93 -28.18 -31.66
C TRP A 66 -43.00 -27.07 -31.10
N ILE A 67 -43.28 -25.81 -31.41
CA ILE A 67 -42.58 -24.66 -30.82
C ILE A 67 -42.64 -24.66 -29.31
N ARG A 68 -43.83 -24.93 -28.74
CA ARG A 68 -44.02 -25.01 -27.27
C ARG A 68 -43.18 -26.14 -26.63
N ILE A 69 -43.06 -27.29 -27.27
CA ILE A 69 -42.29 -28.42 -26.80
C ILE A 69 -40.79 -28.02 -26.78
N ILE A 70 -40.28 -27.47 -27.90
CA ILE A 70 -38.86 -27.02 -27.97
C ILE A 70 -38.59 -25.94 -26.99
N TYR A 71 -39.41 -24.90 -26.89
CA TYR A 71 -39.24 -23.82 -25.93
C TYR A 71 -39.16 -24.34 -24.50
N ARG A 72 -40.09 -25.24 -24.11
CA ARG A 72 -40.06 -25.87 -22.79
C ARG A 72 -38.80 -26.66 -22.55
N ALA A 73 -38.38 -27.46 -23.51
CA ALA A 73 -37.15 -28.25 -23.40
C ALA A 73 -35.88 -27.35 -23.24
N VAL A 74 -35.79 -26.32 -24.07
CA VAL A 74 -34.68 -25.36 -24.02
C VAL A 74 -34.71 -24.56 -22.70
N ALA A 75 -35.87 -24.09 -22.26
CA ALA A 75 -36.02 -23.34 -21.03
C ALA A 75 -35.65 -24.20 -19.79
N ILE A 76 -36.11 -25.44 -19.75
CA ILE A 76 -35.76 -26.38 -18.67
C ILE A 76 -34.29 -26.70 -18.68
N LEU A 77 -33.70 -26.97 -19.85
CA LEU A 77 -32.26 -27.24 -19.98
C LEU A 77 -31.45 -26.03 -19.53
N SER A 78 -31.78 -24.83 -20.01
CA SER A 78 -31.07 -23.59 -19.63
C SER A 78 -31.19 -23.32 -18.12
N LEU A 79 -32.37 -23.48 -17.55
CA LEU A 79 -32.61 -23.30 -16.11
C LEU A 79 -31.80 -24.31 -15.30
N ASN A 80 -31.82 -25.59 -15.67
CA ASN A 80 -31.07 -26.64 -14.99
C ASN A 80 -29.56 -26.41 -15.10
N THR A 81 -29.08 -25.95 -16.25
CA THR A 81 -27.66 -25.60 -16.45
C THR A 81 -27.26 -24.42 -15.57
N LEU A 82 -28.08 -23.37 -15.49
CA LEU A 82 -27.81 -22.22 -14.60
C LEU A 82 -27.82 -22.62 -13.12
N VAL A 83 -28.80 -23.46 -12.70
CA VAL A 83 -28.86 -23.97 -11.32
C VAL A 83 -27.66 -24.86 -11.01
N ALA A 84 -27.23 -25.71 -11.94
CA ALA A 84 -26.05 -26.56 -11.76
C ALA A 84 -24.76 -25.74 -11.67
N LEU A 85 -24.60 -24.72 -12.52
CA LEU A 85 -23.44 -23.81 -12.47
C LEU A 85 -23.43 -23.01 -11.16
N ALA A 86 -24.56 -22.45 -10.74
CA ALA A 86 -24.67 -21.75 -9.47
C ALA A 86 -24.42 -22.66 -8.26
N GLY A 87 -24.94 -23.88 -8.31
CA GLY A 87 -24.70 -24.89 -7.26
C GLY A 87 -23.23 -25.32 -7.19
N PHE A 88 -22.58 -25.48 -8.33
CA PHE A 88 -21.15 -25.80 -8.41
C PHE A 88 -20.30 -24.63 -7.87
N GLU A 89 -20.61 -23.39 -8.22
CA GLU A 89 -19.93 -22.22 -7.72
C GLU A 89 -20.09 -22.10 -6.20
N LEU A 90 -21.31 -22.25 -5.67
CA LEU A 90 -21.55 -22.22 -4.22
C LEU A 90 -20.84 -23.36 -3.48
N ALA A 91 -20.82 -24.55 -4.06
CA ALA A 91 -20.08 -25.70 -3.50
C ALA A 91 -18.57 -25.43 -3.47
N THR A 92 -18.03 -24.82 -4.53
CA THR A 92 -16.62 -24.44 -4.63
C THR A 92 -16.27 -23.38 -3.58
N ILE A 93 -17.09 -22.33 -3.46
CA ILE A 93 -16.94 -21.32 -2.40
C ILE A 93 -16.99 -21.98 -1.02
N GLY A 94 -17.94 -22.88 -0.78
CA GLY A 94 -18.06 -23.64 0.47
C GLY A 94 -16.84 -24.51 0.77
N ALA A 95 -16.34 -25.25 -0.24
CA ALA A 95 -15.16 -26.08 -0.12
C ALA A 95 -13.92 -25.26 0.22
N PHE A 96 -13.70 -24.13 -0.43
CA PHE A 96 -12.59 -23.23 -0.10
C PHE A 96 -12.73 -22.64 1.31
N LYS A 97 -13.93 -22.32 1.73
CA LYS A 97 -14.20 -21.80 3.09
C LYS A 97 -13.94 -22.88 4.17
N ILE A 98 -14.39 -24.10 3.92
CA ILE A 98 -14.11 -25.26 4.80
C ILE A 98 -12.60 -25.55 4.81
N TRP A 99 -11.97 -25.60 3.65
CA TRP A 99 -10.52 -25.78 3.54
C TRP A 99 -9.75 -24.74 4.32
N SER A 100 -10.13 -23.45 4.25
CA SER A 100 -9.48 -22.37 4.98
C SER A 100 -9.62 -22.49 6.51
N VAL A 101 -10.67 -23.14 7.00
CA VAL A 101 -10.87 -23.41 8.44
C VAL A 101 -10.02 -24.59 8.91
N PHE A 102 -9.88 -25.63 8.07
CA PHE A 102 -9.13 -26.86 8.41
C PHE A 102 -7.67 -26.84 7.99
N SER A 103 -7.31 -26.10 6.96
CA SER A 103 -5.92 -25.76 6.71
C SER A 103 -5.51 -24.79 7.80
N LYS A 104 -4.92 -25.27 8.89
CA LYS A 104 -4.06 -24.41 9.70
C LYS A 104 -3.20 -23.66 8.69
N PRO A 105 -3.05 -22.33 8.78
CA PRO A 105 -2.14 -21.64 7.93
C PRO A 105 -0.78 -22.28 8.15
N THR A 106 -0.40 -23.22 7.29
CA THR A 106 0.99 -23.59 7.15
C THR A 106 1.61 -22.27 6.75
N GLU A 107 2.47 -21.74 7.61
CA GLU A 107 3.19 -20.48 7.47
C GLU A 107 4.02 -20.47 6.18
N GLN A 108 3.36 -20.43 5.05
CA GLN A 108 3.94 -20.07 3.76
C GLN A 108 3.27 -18.80 3.25
N LEU A 109 3.26 -17.78 4.13
CA LEU A 109 3.22 -16.40 3.71
C LEU A 109 4.61 -16.05 3.17
N VAL A 110 4.96 -16.57 2.00
CA VAL A 110 6.06 -16.02 1.19
C VAL A 110 5.56 -14.70 0.61
N GLY A 111 5.44 -13.72 1.47
CA GLY A 111 5.22 -12.32 1.13
C GLY A 111 6.38 -11.52 1.74
N GLU A 112 6.59 -10.31 1.29
CA GLU A 112 7.69 -9.40 1.68
C GLU A 112 8.02 -9.32 3.19
N GLY A 113 7.15 -9.79 4.08
CA GLY A 113 7.40 -9.88 5.52
C GLY A 113 8.38 -10.97 5.92
N THR A 114 8.41 -12.10 5.20
CA THR A 114 9.21 -13.26 5.60
C THR A 114 10.71 -13.05 5.43
N ALA A 115 11.15 -12.39 4.37
CA ALA A 115 12.57 -12.13 4.15
C ALA A 115 13.16 -11.17 5.19
N ARG A 116 12.40 -10.15 5.63
CA ARG A 116 12.81 -9.22 6.69
C ARG A 116 12.82 -9.88 8.06
N GLU A 117 11.84 -10.70 8.34
CA GLU A 117 11.66 -11.43 9.59
C GLU A 117 12.79 -12.43 9.88
N THR A 118 13.39 -12.98 8.82
CA THR A 118 14.47 -13.97 8.91
C THR A 118 15.88 -13.36 9.01
N VAL A 119 16.00 -12.05 8.98
CA VAL A 119 17.29 -11.36 9.16
C VAL A 119 17.86 -11.70 10.54
N SER A 120 19.16 -12.03 10.59
CA SER A 120 19.82 -12.53 11.80
C SER A 120 19.70 -11.61 13.02
N TYR A 121 19.56 -10.30 12.80
CA TYR A 121 19.30 -9.32 13.86
C TYR A 121 18.13 -9.72 14.76
N TYR A 122 17.02 -10.21 14.18
CA TYR A 122 15.80 -10.52 14.93
C TYR A 122 15.89 -11.80 15.76
N ALA A 123 16.80 -12.70 15.43
CA ALA A 123 16.98 -13.95 16.16
C ALA A 123 17.38 -13.75 17.64
N SER A 124 18.02 -12.62 17.94
CA SER A 124 18.45 -12.24 19.29
C SER A 124 17.51 -11.28 20.02
N GLN A 125 16.36 -10.95 19.42
CA GLN A 125 15.42 -9.96 19.96
C GLN A 125 14.16 -10.61 20.51
N ASP A 126 13.95 -10.58 21.81
CA ASP A 126 12.77 -11.17 22.50
C ASP A 126 11.44 -10.61 21.98
N TRP A 127 11.42 -9.38 21.48
CA TRP A 127 10.24 -8.71 20.96
C TRP A 127 9.94 -9.05 19.48
N ALA A 128 10.88 -9.64 18.75
CA ALA A 128 10.79 -9.76 17.29
C ALA A 128 9.59 -10.60 16.82
N ALA A 129 9.38 -11.76 17.42
CA ALA A 129 8.26 -12.64 17.07
C ALA A 129 6.90 -11.93 17.28
N GLN A 130 6.73 -11.22 18.42
CA GLN A 130 5.55 -10.45 18.71
C GLN A 130 5.37 -9.30 17.70
N TYR A 131 6.44 -8.58 17.39
CA TYR A 131 6.41 -7.49 16.42
C TYR A 131 5.96 -7.94 15.04
N TRP A 132 6.56 -8.99 14.49
CA TRP A 132 6.21 -9.48 13.15
C TRP A 132 4.79 -10.04 13.08
N HIS A 133 4.33 -10.68 14.15
CA HIS A 133 2.93 -11.07 14.26
C HIS A 133 1.99 -9.85 14.21
N GLU A 134 2.25 -8.83 15.02
CA GLU A 134 1.46 -7.58 15.03
C GLU A 134 1.60 -6.78 13.73
N PHE A 135 2.79 -6.79 13.12
CA PHE A 135 3.01 -6.16 11.83
C PHE A 135 2.08 -6.74 10.75
N ARG A 136 1.95 -8.07 10.68
CA ARG A 136 1.02 -8.74 9.76
C ARG A 136 -0.43 -8.36 10.05
N LEU A 137 -0.84 -8.34 11.30
CA LEU A 137 -2.20 -7.98 11.72
C LEU A 137 -2.54 -6.50 11.47
N SER A 138 -1.56 -5.60 11.59
CA SER A 138 -1.73 -4.16 11.39
C SER A 138 -1.71 -3.73 9.91
N ARG A 139 -1.43 -4.63 8.96
CA ARG A 139 -1.43 -4.34 7.51
C ARG A 139 -2.84 -4.29 6.92
N LYS A 140 -3.71 -3.49 7.54
CA LYS A 140 -5.08 -3.25 7.08
C LYS A 140 -5.16 -1.80 6.64
N ASP A 141 -5.16 -1.60 5.34
CA ASP A 141 -5.28 -0.28 4.77
C ASP A 141 -6.76 0.08 4.62
N ARG A 142 -7.09 1.33 4.90
CA ARG A 142 -8.40 1.93 4.62
C ARG A 142 -8.20 3.10 3.67
N TYR A 143 -9.19 3.34 2.82
CA TYR A 143 -9.19 4.53 1.98
C TYR A 143 -9.08 5.79 2.84
N TYR A 144 -8.18 6.68 2.44
CA TYR A 144 -8.03 7.99 3.06
C TYR A 144 -8.04 9.07 1.96
N PRO A 145 -8.92 10.09 2.08
CA PRO A 145 -9.09 11.09 1.04
C PRO A 145 -7.78 11.77 0.64
N TYR A 146 -7.62 12.05 -0.65
CA TYR A 146 -6.50 12.71 -1.31
C TYR A 146 -5.16 11.96 -1.30
N VAL A 147 -4.85 11.18 -0.27
CA VAL A 147 -3.58 10.45 -0.15
C VAL A 147 -3.71 8.95 -0.45
N GLY A 148 -4.93 8.48 -0.74
CA GLY A 148 -5.21 7.10 -1.17
C GLY A 148 -5.49 6.16 -0.01
N TRP A 149 -4.57 5.95 0.92
CA TRP A 149 -4.75 5.04 2.04
C TRP A 149 -4.03 5.49 3.31
N ARG A 150 -4.47 4.95 4.43
CA ARG A 150 -3.76 4.90 5.71
C ARG A 150 -4.12 3.60 6.41
N ARG A 151 -3.24 3.13 7.28
CA ARG A 151 -3.52 1.95 8.09
C ARG A 151 -4.74 2.17 8.99
N ALA A 152 -5.51 1.09 9.18
CA ALA A 152 -6.60 1.08 10.15
C ALA A 152 -6.04 1.16 11.58
N PRO A 153 -6.82 1.66 12.56
CA PRO A 153 -6.44 1.64 13.97
C PRO A 153 -6.06 0.25 14.43
N PHE A 154 -4.97 0.16 15.18
CA PHE A 154 -4.46 -1.09 15.72
C PHE A 154 -3.84 -0.86 17.10
N LYS A 155 -4.10 -1.77 18.03
CA LYS A 155 -3.52 -1.72 19.36
C LYS A 155 -2.88 -3.06 19.70
N GLY A 156 -1.56 -3.10 19.62
CA GLY A 156 -0.71 -4.22 20.01
C GLY A 156 0.24 -3.86 21.15
N LYS A 157 1.16 -4.74 21.45
CA LYS A 157 2.23 -4.52 22.44
C LYS A 157 3.41 -3.76 21.84
N THR A 158 3.70 -3.99 20.57
CA THR A 158 4.86 -3.44 19.86
C THR A 158 4.45 -2.42 18.81
N ILE A 159 3.22 -2.50 18.30
CA ILE A 159 2.66 -1.58 17.29
C ILE A 159 1.34 -1.03 17.82
N GLU A 160 1.21 0.31 17.80
CA GLU A 160 -0.05 1.01 18.10
C GLU A 160 -0.28 2.06 17.00
N ILE A 161 -1.50 2.06 16.44
CA ILE A 161 -1.96 3.00 15.41
C ILE A 161 -3.26 3.61 15.92
N ASP A 162 -3.32 4.93 15.96
CA ASP A 162 -4.46 5.66 16.48
C ASP A 162 -5.68 5.63 15.54
N GLN A 163 -6.78 6.27 15.95
CA GLN A 163 -8.03 6.35 15.20
C GLN A 163 -7.88 7.10 13.85
N ASN A 164 -6.85 7.92 13.72
CA ASN A 164 -6.54 8.66 12.49
C ASN A 164 -5.60 7.88 11.55
N GLY A 165 -5.17 6.68 11.95
CA GLY A 165 -4.20 5.88 11.21
C GLY A 165 -2.76 6.34 11.39
N ILE A 166 -2.47 7.10 12.45
CA ILE A 166 -1.14 7.59 12.79
C ILE A 166 -0.49 6.61 13.75
N ARG A 167 0.73 6.18 13.45
CA ARG A 167 1.49 5.33 14.37
C ARG A 167 1.88 6.11 15.60
N VAL A 168 1.54 5.57 16.79
CA VAL A 168 1.78 6.24 18.07
C VAL A 168 3.29 6.35 18.36
N THR A 169 3.71 7.56 18.72
CA THR A 169 5.08 7.84 19.19
C THR A 169 5.11 7.79 20.71
N PRO A 170 5.84 6.85 21.34
CA PRO A 170 5.93 6.76 22.79
C PRO A 170 6.50 8.02 23.41
N GLY A 171 5.87 8.47 24.51
CA GLY A 171 6.28 9.66 25.26
C GLY A 171 5.91 10.99 24.60
N ALA A 172 5.18 11.00 23.50
CA ALA A 172 4.68 12.23 22.90
C ALA A 172 3.60 12.85 23.79
N ASP A 173 3.83 14.10 24.21
CA ASP A 173 2.86 14.90 24.95
C ASP A 173 2.30 15.99 24.01
N CYS A 174 1.13 15.74 23.45
CA CYS A 174 0.50 16.56 22.41
C CYS A 174 -0.51 17.58 22.98
N ASN A 175 -0.24 18.14 24.15
CA ASN A 175 -1.07 19.21 24.69
C ASN A 175 -0.97 20.51 23.88
N ALA A 176 -1.78 21.50 24.23
CA ALA A 176 -1.89 22.75 23.47
C ALA A 176 -0.57 23.57 23.42
N ASN A 177 0.30 23.40 24.41
CA ASN A 177 1.56 24.14 24.52
C ASN A 177 2.77 23.33 24.05
N ALA A 178 2.54 22.13 23.49
CA ALA A 178 3.61 21.28 23.03
C ALA A 178 4.33 21.84 21.80
N PHE A 179 5.64 21.67 21.76
CA PHE A 179 6.41 21.84 20.53
C PHE A 179 6.09 20.69 19.59
N LYS A 180 5.35 20.99 18.52
CA LYS A 180 4.83 19.98 17.58
C LYS A 180 5.79 19.72 16.46
N VAL A 181 6.17 18.46 16.30
CA VAL A 181 7.00 18.00 15.21
C VAL A 181 6.21 17.01 14.34
N PHE A 182 6.08 17.32 13.06
CA PHE A 182 5.48 16.41 12.08
C PHE A 182 6.58 15.67 11.33
N ALA A 183 6.59 14.34 11.42
CA ALA A 183 7.55 13.47 10.75
C ALA A 183 6.89 12.75 9.59
N PHE A 184 7.20 13.17 8.35
CA PHE A 184 6.68 12.62 7.11
C PHE A 184 7.68 11.71 6.42
N GLY A 185 7.19 10.75 5.67
CA GLY A 185 7.95 9.81 4.86
C GLY A 185 7.20 8.52 4.62
N ALA A 186 7.88 7.58 3.98
CA ALA A 186 7.32 6.29 3.63
C ALA A 186 7.36 5.30 4.80
N SER A 187 7.41 4.01 4.48
CA SER A 187 7.50 2.90 5.45
C SER A 187 8.70 2.98 6.40
N THR A 188 9.75 3.67 6.03
CA THR A 188 10.94 3.89 6.85
C THR A 188 10.67 4.89 7.99
N MET A 189 9.98 5.99 7.71
CA MET A 189 9.52 6.91 8.76
C MET A 189 8.41 6.27 9.60
N TRP A 190 7.49 5.52 8.97
CA TRP A 190 6.51 4.71 9.71
C TRP A 190 7.20 3.78 10.70
N GLY A 191 8.37 3.22 10.36
CA GLY A 191 9.21 2.38 11.21
C GLY A 191 8.99 0.89 10.98
N THR A 192 8.91 0.45 9.70
CA THR A 192 8.89 -0.96 9.34
C THR A 192 10.14 -1.67 9.87
N GLY A 193 9.95 -2.80 10.56
CA GLY A 193 11.02 -3.56 11.19
C GLY A 193 11.30 -3.19 12.66
N SER A 194 10.58 -2.19 13.20
CA SER A 194 10.86 -1.69 14.55
C SER A 194 9.58 -1.58 15.38
N PRO A 195 9.58 -1.94 16.66
CA PRO A 195 8.49 -1.65 17.57
C PRO A 195 8.36 -0.14 17.77
N ASN A 196 7.26 0.33 18.39
CA ASN A 196 6.98 1.75 18.55
C ASN A 196 8.14 2.54 19.14
N TRP A 197 8.83 1.99 20.13
CA TRP A 197 9.97 2.64 20.78
C TRP A 197 11.24 2.71 19.89
N GLY A 198 11.35 1.87 18.87
CA GLY A 198 12.51 1.75 17.99
C GLY A 198 12.37 2.50 16.65
N THR A 199 11.37 3.36 16.50
CA THR A 199 11.14 4.16 15.29
C THR A 199 11.94 5.47 15.31
N ILE A 200 12.22 6.05 14.14
CA ILE A 200 12.84 7.38 14.03
C ILE A 200 12.06 8.42 14.87
N PRO A 201 10.71 8.53 14.75
CA PRO A 201 9.94 9.47 15.56
C PRO A 201 10.07 9.25 17.07
N ALA A 202 10.18 8.00 17.54
CA ALA A 202 10.37 7.72 18.96
C ALA A 202 11.72 8.22 19.50
N TYR A 203 12.79 8.01 18.73
CA TYR A 203 14.11 8.53 19.09
C TYR A 203 14.18 10.06 19.01
N LEU A 204 13.52 10.67 18.01
CA LEU A 204 13.38 12.13 17.92
C LEU A 204 12.60 12.68 19.11
N GLN A 205 11.51 12.04 19.52
CA GLN A 205 10.74 12.41 20.71
C GLN A 205 11.61 12.40 21.96
N ALA A 206 12.33 11.31 22.19
CA ALA A 206 13.19 11.16 23.36
C ALA A 206 14.36 12.17 23.35
N GLY A 207 14.94 12.45 22.19
CA GLY A 207 16.02 13.43 22.02
C GLY A 207 15.54 14.86 22.25
N LEU A 208 14.45 15.27 21.59
CA LEU A 208 13.90 16.61 21.71
C LEU A 208 13.37 16.91 23.13
N ALA A 209 12.78 15.91 23.82
CA ALA A 209 12.36 16.06 25.20
C ALA A 209 13.51 16.33 26.18
N LYS A 210 14.73 15.90 25.85
CA LYS A 210 15.94 16.21 26.64
C LYS A 210 16.50 17.61 26.33
N LEU A 211 16.27 18.10 25.12
CA LEU A 211 16.83 19.36 24.63
C LEU A 211 15.94 20.56 24.94
N ARG A 212 14.67 20.35 25.23
CA ARG A 212 13.70 21.41 25.44
C ARG A 212 13.10 21.37 26.84
N SER A 213 12.92 22.55 27.43
CA SER A 213 12.10 22.71 28.62
C SER A 213 10.64 22.84 28.18
N GLY A 214 9.84 21.81 28.41
CA GLY A 214 8.41 21.81 28.08
C GLY A 214 7.98 20.60 27.24
N PRO A 215 6.68 20.44 27.00
CA PRO A 215 6.13 19.29 26.30
C PRO A 215 6.55 19.28 24.84
N VAL A 216 6.84 18.09 24.33
CA VAL A 216 7.20 17.81 22.94
C VAL A 216 6.23 16.78 22.38
N CYS A 217 5.74 17.02 21.18
CA CYS A 217 4.83 16.11 20.47
C CYS A 217 5.37 15.78 19.08
N VAL A 218 6.06 14.65 18.94
CA VAL A 218 6.46 14.14 17.63
C VAL A 218 5.36 13.24 17.08
N MET A 219 4.70 13.67 16.01
CA MET A 219 3.65 12.93 15.32
C MET A 219 4.22 12.19 14.11
N ASN A 220 4.04 10.86 14.08
CA ASN A 220 4.52 10.01 13.01
C ASN A 220 3.51 9.94 11.87
N PHE A 221 3.63 10.82 10.88
CA PHE A 221 2.82 10.82 9.66
C PHE A 221 3.31 9.86 8.58
N GLY A 222 4.43 9.16 8.81
CA GLY A 222 4.92 8.14 7.90
C GLY A 222 3.85 7.10 7.55
N GLU A 223 3.85 6.62 6.29
CA GLU A 223 2.93 5.58 5.85
C GLU A 223 3.57 4.70 4.78
N THR A 224 3.25 3.40 4.80
CA THR A 224 3.81 2.43 3.87
C THR A 224 3.44 2.76 2.42
N GLY A 225 4.44 2.83 1.55
CA GLY A 225 4.23 3.05 0.12
C GLY A 225 3.95 4.52 -0.26
N TYR A 226 4.10 5.47 0.66
CA TYR A 226 3.94 6.88 0.34
C TYR A 226 5.11 7.42 -0.50
N VAL A 227 4.80 8.45 -1.26
CA VAL A 227 5.73 9.30 -2.01
C VAL A 227 5.70 10.72 -1.45
N SER A 228 6.70 11.52 -1.74
CA SER A 228 6.83 12.90 -1.21
C SER A 228 5.61 13.78 -1.50
N THR A 229 4.95 13.59 -2.64
CA THR A 229 3.70 14.30 -2.98
C THR A 229 2.56 13.98 -2.01
N GLN A 230 2.41 12.71 -1.57
CA GLN A 230 1.42 12.34 -0.56
C GLN A 230 1.74 12.96 0.80
N ASP A 231 3.02 13.05 1.17
CA ASP A 231 3.46 13.70 2.38
C ASP A 231 3.10 15.19 2.40
N VAL A 232 3.31 15.90 1.28
CA VAL A 232 2.94 17.31 1.13
C VAL A 232 1.43 17.52 1.19
N ILE A 233 0.64 16.64 0.54
CA ILE A 233 -0.83 16.67 0.63
C ILE A 233 -1.28 16.45 2.07
N MET A 234 -0.69 15.51 2.78
CA MET A 234 -1.02 15.26 4.19
C MET A 234 -0.66 16.48 5.07
N LEU A 235 0.48 17.13 4.84
CA LEU A 235 0.82 18.38 5.51
C LEU A 235 -0.24 19.46 5.25
N LEU A 236 -0.66 19.66 4.00
CA LEU A 236 -1.73 20.60 3.66
C LEU A 236 -3.02 20.30 4.42
N MET A 237 -3.43 19.05 4.52
CA MET A 237 -4.62 18.64 5.27
C MET A 237 -4.50 18.96 6.76
N GLN A 238 -3.31 18.78 7.36
CA GLN A 238 -3.07 19.14 8.75
C GLN A 238 -3.17 20.66 8.94
N LEU A 239 -2.54 21.44 8.07
CA LEU A 239 -2.58 22.90 8.13
C LEU A 239 -4.02 23.44 7.96
N GLN A 240 -4.79 22.87 7.04
CA GLN A 240 -6.21 23.22 6.83
C GLN A 240 -7.08 22.91 8.06
N SER A 241 -6.78 21.84 8.78
CA SER A 241 -7.51 21.49 10.02
C SER A 241 -7.08 22.33 11.23
N GLY A 242 -6.15 23.25 11.08
CA GLY A 242 -5.61 24.06 12.18
C GLY A 242 -4.59 23.32 13.04
N ASN A 243 -4.18 22.09 12.67
CA ASN A 243 -3.09 21.39 13.34
C ASN A 243 -1.76 21.91 12.80
N LEU A 244 -1.19 22.91 13.50
CA LEU A 244 0.01 23.62 13.05
C LEU A 244 1.26 23.02 13.72
N PRO A 245 2.29 22.65 12.92
CA PRO A 245 3.57 22.21 13.47
C PRO A 245 4.48 23.40 13.81
N ASP A 246 5.47 23.18 14.66
CA ASP A 246 6.62 24.06 14.84
C ASP A 246 7.79 23.60 13.95
N LEU A 247 7.92 22.29 13.75
CA LEU A 247 8.94 21.69 12.92
C LEU A 247 8.32 20.57 12.05
N VAL A 248 8.70 20.53 10.78
CA VAL A 248 8.32 19.48 9.84
C VAL A 248 9.57 18.78 9.31
N LEU A 249 9.59 17.47 9.38
CA LEU A 249 10.67 16.61 8.89
C LEU A 249 10.15 15.74 7.76
N PHE A 250 10.85 15.75 6.62
CA PHE A 250 10.62 14.84 5.51
C PHE A 250 11.80 13.88 5.39
N TYR A 251 11.51 12.60 5.30
CA TYR A 251 12.50 11.53 5.13
C TYR A 251 12.01 10.58 4.04
N SER A 252 12.41 10.83 2.82
CA SER A 252 11.86 10.18 1.63
C SER A 252 12.86 10.14 0.48
N VAL A 253 12.41 9.84 -0.68
CA VAL A 253 12.87 9.76 -2.05
C VAL A 253 12.83 8.34 -2.62
N SER A 254 13.13 7.29 -1.85
CA SER A 254 13.09 5.91 -2.37
C SER A 254 11.68 5.50 -2.83
N GLY A 255 10.63 5.96 -2.12
CA GLY A 255 9.24 5.75 -2.51
C GLY A 255 8.89 6.41 -3.83
N ASP A 256 9.36 7.66 -4.06
CA ASP A 256 9.17 8.40 -5.31
C ASP A 256 9.78 7.68 -6.50
N ILE A 257 11.01 7.15 -6.31
CA ILE A 257 11.73 6.39 -7.35
C ILE A 257 10.99 5.08 -7.66
N TYR A 258 10.55 4.35 -6.63
CA TYR A 258 9.88 3.07 -6.81
C TYR A 258 8.51 3.22 -7.48
N ALA A 259 7.73 4.25 -7.12
CA ALA A 259 6.47 4.57 -7.78
C ALA A 259 6.67 4.91 -9.27
N ALA A 260 7.70 5.70 -9.57
CA ALA A 260 8.05 6.05 -10.94
C ALA A 260 8.60 4.85 -11.73
N TYR A 261 9.37 3.96 -11.09
CA TYR A 261 9.83 2.70 -11.69
C TYR A 261 8.66 1.85 -12.17
N GLN A 262 7.58 1.71 -11.37
CA GLN A 262 6.39 0.93 -11.70
C GLN A 262 5.46 1.59 -12.72
N SER A 263 5.41 2.91 -12.76
CA SER A 263 4.38 3.65 -13.51
C SER A 263 4.91 4.47 -14.69
N GLY A 264 6.22 4.68 -14.75
CA GLY A 264 6.83 5.64 -15.68
C GLY A 264 6.47 7.10 -15.41
N ARG A 265 5.94 7.42 -14.23
CA ARG A 265 5.44 8.76 -13.85
C ARG A 265 5.97 9.20 -12.49
N ALA A 266 6.48 10.42 -12.40
CA ALA A 266 6.89 11.03 -11.14
C ALA A 266 5.68 11.55 -10.33
N GLY A 267 5.81 11.57 -9.00
CA GLY A 267 4.83 12.17 -8.08
C GLY A 267 3.48 11.46 -7.95
N VAL A 268 3.38 10.25 -8.47
CA VAL A 268 2.15 9.43 -8.39
C VAL A 268 2.24 8.37 -7.30
N LEU A 269 1.10 7.85 -6.90
CA LEU A 269 0.98 6.76 -5.92
C LEU A 269 1.73 5.50 -6.37
N GLN A 270 2.30 4.76 -5.43
CA GLN A 270 2.74 3.40 -5.71
C GLN A 270 1.54 2.54 -6.15
N ASN A 271 1.79 1.55 -7.01
CA ASN A 271 0.75 0.67 -7.58
C ASN A 271 -0.36 1.43 -8.35
N LEU A 272 -0.03 2.59 -8.94
CA LEU A 272 -0.99 3.40 -9.70
C LEU A 272 -1.76 2.59 -10.73
N ASN A 273 -1.08 1.75 -11.50
CA ASN A 273 -1.69 0.96 -12.57
C ASN A 273 -2.72 -0.05 -12.02
N GLU A 274 -2.49 -0.59 -10.83
CA GLU A 274 -3.44 -1.48 -10.15
C GLU A 274 -4.65 -0.70 -9.65
N LEU A 275 -4.42 0.44 -9.00
CA LEU A 275 -5.49 1.32 -8.55
C LEU A 275 -6.35 1.81 -9.72
N ALA A 276 -5.73 2.23 -10.83
CA ALA A 276 -6.44 2.65 -12.03
C ALA A 276 -7.32 1.52 -12.59
N ARG A 277 -6.79 0.29 -12.69
CA ARG A 277 -7.57 -0.88 -13.11
C ARG A 277 -8.78 -1.14 -12.22
N GLN A 278 -8.68 -0.96 -10.90
CA GLN A 278 -9.82 -1.10 -9.99
C GLN A 278 -10.92 -0.06 -10.26
N PHE A 279 -10.58 1.16 -10.66
CA PHE A 279 -11.56 2.16 -11.10
C PHE A 279 -12.15 1.86 -12.47
N GLU A 280 -11.34 1.36 -13.41
CA GLU A 280 -11.77 1.02 -14.77
C GLU A 280 -12.63 -0.25 -14.81
N SER A 281 -12.36 -1.23 -13.96
CA SER A 281 -13.12 -2.48 -13.86
C SER A 281 -14.55 -2.31 -13.34
N ARG A 282 -14.90 -1.11 -12.85
CA ARG A 282 -16.30 -0.73 -12.54
C ARG A 282 -17.19 -0.59 -13.79
N LYS A 283 -16.63 -0.61 -14.99
CA LYS A 283 -17.39 -0.90 -16.20
C LYS A 283 -17.90 -2.35 -16.08
N SER A 284 -19.19 -2.56 -16.29
CA SER A 284 -19.85 -3.88 -16.16
C SER A 284 -18.95 -4.96 -16.79
N PRO A 285 -18.51 -5.95 -16.01
CA PRO A 285 -17.60 -6.97 -16.54
C PRO A 285 -18.22 -7.70 -17.71
N THR A 286 -17.41 -8.06 -18.69
CA THR A 286 -17.85 -8.93 -19.76
C THR A 286 -18.16 -10.33 -19.22
N LEU A 287 -18.98 -11.10 -19.92
CA LEU A 287 -19.28 -12.49 -19.53
C LEU A 287 -18.00 -13.33 -19.37
N VAL A 288 -16.99 -13.08 -20.21
CA VAL A 288 -15.70 -13.78 -20.16
C VAL A 288 -14.94 -13.43 -18.89
N GLU A 289 -14.84 -12.15 -18.54
CA GLU A 289 -14.19 -11.71 -17.30
C GLU A 289 -14.88 -12.27 -16.05
N LEU A 290 -16.21 -12.38 -16.09
CA LEU A 290 -16.98 -12.97 -14.99
C LEU A 290 -16.71 -14.48 -14.87
N LEU A 291 -16.67 -15.19 -15.97
CA LEU A 291 -16.37 -16.63 -15.97
C LEU A 291 -14.94 -16.90 -15.49
N THR A 292 -13.96 -16.11 -15.97
CA THR A 292 -12.55 -16.28 -15.59
C THR A 292 -12.25 -15.81 -14.15
N SER A 293 -13.09 -14.96 -13.56
CA SER A 293 -13.00 -14.57 -12.14
C SER A 293 -13.74 -15.50 -11.17
N SER A 294 -14.41 -16.54 -11.68
CA SER A 294 -15.16 -17.49 -10.84
C SER A 294 -14.25 -18.40 -10.02
N TYR A 295 -14.72 -18.80 -8.84
CA TYR A 295 -14.01 -19.78 -7.99
C TYR A 295 -13.91 -21.14 -8.68
N SER A 296 -14.92 -21.51 -9.45
CA SER A 296 -14.94 -22.72 -10.26
C SER A 296 -13.83 -22.71 -11.31
N TYR A 297 -13.63 -21.58 -12.01
CA TYR A 297 -12.54 -21.42 -12.98
C TYR A 297 -11.18 -21.52 -12.29
N SER A 298 -10.98 -20.84 -11.16
CA SER A 298 -9.75 -20.91 -10.36
C SER A 298 -9.44 -22.33 -9.88
N LEU A 299 -10.48 -23.10 -9.51
CA LEU A 299 -10.32 -24.50 -9.14
C LEU A 299 -9.89 -25.35 -10.35
N ILE A 300 -10.54 -25.17 -11.49
CA ILE A 300 -10.21 -25.90 -12.71
C ILE A 300 -8.77 -25.57 -13.16
N GLU A 301 -8.39 -24.30 -13.17
CA GLU A 301 -7.02 -23.87 -13.51
C GLU A 301 -5.98 -24.47 -12.57
N THR A 302 -6.26 -24.49 -11.26
CA THR A 302 -5.39 -25.11 -10.26
C THR A 302 -5.24 -26.63 -10.47
N LEU A 303 -6.33 -27.32 -10.81
CA LEU A 303 -6.33 -28.76 -11.10
C LEU A 303 -5.61 -29.06 -12.43
N MET A 304 -5.87 -28.28 -13.44
CA MET A 304 -5.20 -28.38 -14.76
C MET A 304 -3.70 -28.10 -14.63
N GLY A 305 -3.31 -27.09 -13.87
CA GLY A 305 -1.91 -26.76 -13.59
C GLY A 305 -1.19 -27.92 -12.87
N LYS A 306 -1.84 -28.60 -11.93
CA LYS A 306 -1.29 -29.80 -11.27
C LYS A 306 -1.19 -31.03 -12.20
N LEU A 307 -2.10 -31.16 -13.17
CA LEU A 307 -2.08 -32.25 -14.14
C LEU A 307 -1.03 -32.01 -15.25
N THR A 308 -0.67 -30.76 -15.52
CA THR A 308 0.31 -30.38 -16.55
C THR A 308 1.76 -30.44 -16.05
N ILE A 309 2.01 -30.61 -14.73
CA ILE A 309 3.36 -30.78 -14.16
C ILE A 309 4.07 -32.09 -14.63
N ALA A 310 3.37 -32.98 -15.35
CA ALA A 310 3.98 -34.14 -15.97
C ALA A 310 4.78 -33.83 -17.26
N ASN A 311 4.84 -32.59 -17.72
CA ASN A 311 5.59 -32.19 -18.90
C ASN A 311 6.38 -30.91 -18.64
N PRO A 312 7.70 -30.95 -18.35
CA PRO A 312 8.49 -29.77 -17.96
C PRO A 312 8.88 -28.86 -19.11
N ARG A 313 8.04 -28.76 -20.14
CA ARG A 313 8.23 -27.81 -21.25
C ARG A 313 6.91 -27.12 -21.53
N GLN A 314 6.81 -25.89 -21.10
CA GLN A 314 5.76 -24.89 -21.32
C GLN A 314 4.87 -24.67 -20.10
N GLY A 315 5.09 -23.55 -19.47
CA GLY A 315 4.26 -23.00 -18.41
C GLY A 315 5.06 -22.62 -17.18
N GLU A 316 6.08 -21.77 -17.31
CA GLU A 316 6.33 -20.84 -16.23
C GLU A 316 4.98 -20.18 -15.93
N PRO A 317 4.55 -20.08 -14.62
CA PRO A 317 3.45 -19.20 -14.30
C PRO A 317 3.80 -17.91 -15.01
N THR A 318 2.90 -17.39 -15.80
CA THR A 318 3.09 -16.09 -16.45
C THR A 318 3.45 -15.15 -15.32
N ALA A 319 4.76 -15.00 -15.11
CA ALA A 319 5.30 -14.02 -14.19
C ALA A 319 4.58 -12.77 -14.62
N THR A 320 3.76 -12.21 -13.74
CA THR A 320 3.08 -10.96 -14.02
C THR A 320 4.19 -10.04 -14.45
N VAL A 321 4.30 -9.78 -15.76
CA VAL A 321 5.42 -9.02 -16.32
C VAL A 321 5.36 -7.71 -15.56
N LEU A 322 6.32 -7.52 -14.67
CA LEU A 322 6.38 -6.31 -13.86
C LEU A 322 6.50 -5.16 -14.85
N VAL A 323 5.43 -4.39 -14.99
CA VAL A 323 5.41 -3.24 -15.87
C VAL A 323 6.36 -2.22 -15.27
N THR A 324 7.43 -1.89 -15.97
CA THR A 324 8.45 -0.92 -15.55
C THR A 324 8.54 0.20 -16.57
N TYR A 325 9.16 1.31 -16.20
CA TYR A 325 9.38 2.43 -17.12
C TYR A 325 10.13 1.98 -18.38
N GLU A 326 11.09 1.05 -18.28
CA GLU A 326 11.81 0.51 -19.46
C GLU A 326 10.88 -0.26 -20.39
N SER A 327 9.96 -1.08 -19.83
CA SER A 327 8.98 -1.83 -20.63
C SER A 327 7.97 -0.91 -21.33
N MET A 328 7.82 0.33 -20.84
CA MET A 328 7.02 1.40 -21.46
C MET A 328 7.82 2.23 -22.50
N GLY A 329 9.09 1.92 -22.72
CA GLY A 329 9.97 2.66 -23.64
C GLY A 329 10.38 4.05 -23.10
N ILE A 330 10.38 4.25 -21.78
CA ILE A 330 10.75 5.53 -21.15
C ILE A 330 12.25 5.51 -20.83
N GLU A 331 12.95 6.55 -21.26
CA GLU A 331 14.38 6.69 -20.98
C GLU A 331 14.63 7.09 -19.51
N VAL A 332 15.64 6.47 -18.91
CA VAL A 332 16.02 6.73 -17.51
C VAL A 332 16.35 8.21 -17.25
N ALA A 333 17.04 8.87 -18.17
CA ALA A 333 17.40 10.28 -18.02
C ALA A 333 16.17 11.17 -17.90
N LYS A 334 15.17 10.97 -18.80
CA LYS A 334 13.92 11.72 -18.77
C LYS A 334 13.14 11.48 -17.47
N LEU A 335 13.07 10.23 -17.01
CA LEU A 335 12.34 9.89 -15.80
C LEU A 335 13.07 10.41 -14.56
N ASN A 336 14.41 10.37 -14.52
CA ASN A 336 15.23 11.00 -13.50
C ASN A 336 14.90 12.48 -13.35
N ASP A 337 14.92 13.22 -14.46
CA ASP A 337 14.62 14.66 -14.44
C ASP A 337 13.22 14.98 -13.89
N LEU A 338 12.22 14.18 -14.28
CA LEU A 338 10.85 14.32 -13.77
C LEU A 338 10.75 14.04 -12.28
N ILE A 339 11.41 12.99 -11.77
CA ILE A 339 11.41 12.64 -10.35
C ILE A 339 12.09 13.74 -9.54
N VAL A 340 13.29 14.16 -9.95
CA VAL A 340 14.05 15.21 -9.27
C VAL A 340 13.28 16.54 -9.28
N GLN A 341 12.73 16.91 -10.43
CA GLN A 341 11.91 18.11 -10.53
C GLN A 341 10.72 18.05 -9.57
N THR A 342 9.95 16.96 -9.59
CA THR A 342 8.78 16.81 -8.71
C THR A 342 9.16 16.87 -7.24
N TYR A 343 10.24 16.20 -6.84
CA TYR A 343 10.73 16.22 -5.46
C TYR A 343 11.13 17.62 -5.00
N LEU A 344 11.85 18.36 -5.85
CA LEU A 344 12.29 19.72 -5.55
C LEU A 344 11.13 20.74 -5.62
N GLU A 345 10.10 20.52 -6.45
CA GLU A 345 8.88 21.32 -6.41
C GLU A 345 8.09 21.07 -5.12
N ASN A 346 8.01 19.83 -4.64
CA ASN A 346 7.45 19.52 -3.32
C ASN A 346 8.21 20.27 -2.21
N TYR A 347 9.55 20.33 -2.27
CA TYR A 347 10.35 21.15 -1.35
C TYR A 347 9.94 22.64 -1.41
N ARG A 348 9.81 23.23 -2.60
CA ARG A 348 9.42 24.65 -2.79
C ARG A 348 8.02 24.93 -2.27
N ILE A 349 7.07 24.01 -2.47
CA ILE A 349 5.73 24.12 -1.92
C ILE A 349 5.79 24.17 -0.38
N VAL A 350 6.58 23.28 0.22
CA VAL A 350 6.75 23.26 1.69
C VAL A 350 7.42 24.54 2.19
N ASP A 351 8.39 25.10 1.46
CA ASP A 351 9.03 26.38 1.80
C ASP A 351 8.00 27.52 1.83
N ALA A 352 7.16 27.62 0.82
CA ALA A 352 6.09 28.62 0.76
C ALA A 352 5.08 28.46 1.92
N LEU A 353 4.70 27.20 2.24
CA LEU A 353 3.84 26.91 3.38
C LEU A 353 4.52 27.26 4.71
N ALA A 354 5.80 26.97 4.86
CA ALA A 354 6.57 27.28 6.05
C ALA A 354 6.63 28.78 6.30
N GLN A 355 6.83 29.58 5.27
CA GLN A 355 6.78 31.05 5.37
C GLN A 355 5.39 31.54 5.79
N LYS A 356 4.32 31.01 5.21
CA LYS A 356 2.94 31.39 5.52
C LYS A 356 2.50 31.00 6.92
N TYR A 357 2.79 29.76 7.33
CA TYR A 357 2.34 29.16 8.60
C TYR A 357 3.37 29.28 9.72
N ARG A 358 4.57 29.79 9.41
CA ARG A 358 5.68 30.05 10.36
C ARG A 358 6.16 28.81 11.10
N PHE A 359 6.43 27.72 10.35
CA PHE A 359 7.10 26.54 10.87
C PHE A 359 8.49 26.35 10.23
N THR A 360 9.37 25.64 10.91
CA THR A 360 10.66 25.21 10.34
C THR A 360 10.47 23.87 9.62
N TYR A 361 11.22 23.63 8.54
CA TYR A 361 11.17 22.34 7.83
C TYR A 361 12.57 21.87 7.43
N LEU A 362 12.74 20.54 7.38
CA LEU A 362 13.97 19.88 6.97
C LEU A 362 13.62 18.66 6.09
N PHE A 363 14.35 18.52 5.01
CA PHE A 363 14.29 17.36 4.13
C PHE A 363 15.56 16.54 4.28
N PHE A 364 15.42 15.23 4.41
CA PHE A 364 16.52 14.27 4.48
C PHE A 364 16.34 13.23 3.38
N LEU A 365 17.34 13.09 2.51
CA LEU A 365 17.39 11.99 1.57
C LEU A 365 17.66 10.70 2.33
N GLN A 366 16.73 9.76 2.19
CA GLN A 366 16.80 8.47 2.85
C GLN A 366 18.00 7.67 2.36
N PRO A 367 18.90 7.14 3.23
CA PRO A 367 19.93 6.20 2.81
C PRO A 367 19.33 4.87 2.35
N ILE A 368 20.00 4.20 1.43
CA ILE A 368 19.68 2.87 0.93
C ILE A 368 20.94 2.00 0.92
N VAL A 369 20.79 0.67 0.97
CA VAL A 369 21.90 -0.28 1.10
C VAL A 369 22.92 -0.20 -0.03
N SER A 370 22.50 0.25 -1.22
CA SER A 370 23.37 0.39 -2.39
C SER A 370 24.12 1.73 -2.45
N ARG A 371 23.98 2.59 -1.44
CA ARG A 371 24.61 3.92 -1.34
C ARG A 371 25.35 4.07 -0.02
N GLY A 372 26.41 4.87 -0.01
CA GLY A 372 27.33 4.98 1.10
C GLY A 372 28.42 3.90 1.05
N ASP A 373 29.39 4.03 1.97
CA ASP A 373 30.60 3.21 2.01
C ASP A 373 30.65 2.28 3.24
N LYS A 374 29.46 2.00 3.83
CA LYS A 374 29.35 1.08 4.96
C LYS A 374 29.99 -0.27 4.65
N PRO A 375 30.85 -0.80 5.52
CA PRO A 375 31.28 -2.20 5.44
C PRO A 375 30.07 -3.14 5.60
N LEU A 376 29.62 -3.70 4.49
CA LEU A 376 28.40 -4.53 4.48
C LEU A 376 28.69 -5.91 5.04
N THR A 377 27.79 -6.39 5.93
CA THR A 377 27.76 -7.79 6.33
C THR A 377 27.35 -8.67 5.14
N ARG A 378 27.51 -10.00 5.26
CA ARG A 378 27.11 -10.93 4.19
C ARG A 378 25.63 -10.78 3.83
N GLU A 379 24.74 -10.67 4.80
CA GLU A 379 23.30 -10.48 4.56
C GLU A 379 23.02 -9.16 3.82
N GLU A 380 23.71 -8.09 4.19
CA GLU A 380 23.57 -6.78 3.53
C GLU A 380 24.14 -6.79 2.10
N GLN A 381 25.21 -7.55 1.86
CA GLN A 381 25.74 -7.76 0.50
C GLN A 381 24.70 -8.47 -0.39
N GLU A 382 24.03 -9.50 0.13
CA GLU A 382 22.97 -10.19 -0.58
C GLU A 382 21.76 -9.26 -0.87
N MET A 383 21.43 -8.33 0.04
CA MET A 383 20.40 -7.31 -0.17
C MET A 383 20.79 -6.32 -1.27
N LYS A 384 22.06 -5.85 -1.26
CA LYS A 384 22.60 -4.97 -2.29
C LYS A 384 22.58 -5.64 -3.66
N GLN A 385 23.03 -6.90 -3.75
CA GLN A 385 23.02 -7.67 -4.99
C GLN A 385 21.61 -7.81 -5.58
N ARG A 386 20.58 -8.01 -4.75
CA ARG A 386 19.19 -8.06 -5.24
C ARG A 386 18.75 -6.77 -5.91
N VAL A 387 19.17 -5.61 -5.40
CA VAL A 387 18.89 -4.31 -6.06
C VAL A 387 19.67 -4.21 -7.38
N GLU A 388 20.92 -4.64 -7.40
CA GLU A 388 21.78 -4.58 -8.58
C GLU A 388 21.31 -5.53 -9.70
N MET A 389 20.69 -6.67 -9.34
CA MET A 389 20.08 -7.61 -10.30
C MET A 389 18.88 -7.02 -11.04
N ASP A 390 18.13 -6.12 -10.41
CA ASP A 390 17.09 -5.33 -11.09
C ASP A 390 17.76 -4.12 -11.77
N VAL A 391 18.24 -4.36 -12.98
CA VAL A 391 19.03 -3.38 -13.75
C VAL A 391 18.28 -2.07 -13.96
N ALA A 392 16.96 -2.14 -14.24
CA ALA A 392 16.15 -0.95 -14.48
C ALA A 392 16.00 -0.11 -13.20
N LEU A 393 15.66 -0.77 -12.09
CA LEU A 393 15.52 -0.10 -10.80
C LEU A 393 16.85 0.49 -10.33
N ASN A 394 17.95 -0.27 -10.43
CA ASN A 394 19.26 0.18 -9.99
C ASN A 394 19.77 1.39 -10.80
N LYS A 395 19.55 1.41 -12.12
CA LYS A 395 19.88 2.58 -12.95
C LYS A 395 19.11 3.82 -12.51
N LEU A 396 17.80 3.68 -12.25
CA LEU A 396 16.96 4.80 -11.85
C LEU A 396 17.32 5.31 -10.45
N LEU A 397 17.51 4.41 -9.47
CA LEU A 397 18.00 4.75 -8.14
C LEU A 397 19.32 5.51 -8.22
N THR A 398 20.27 5.00 -9.02
CA THR A 398 21.59 5.62 -9.21
C THR A 398 21.45 7.03 -9.75
N ALA A 399 20.71 7.22 -10.83
CA ALA A 399 20.57 8.51 -11.48
C ALA A 399 19.91 9.55 -10.55
N VAL A 400 18.81 9.19 -9.88
CA VAL A 400 18.07 10.13 -9.03
C VAL A 400 18.88 10.52 -7.79
N TYR A 401 19.50 9.55 -7.11
CA TYR A 401 20.32 9.86 -5.93
C TYR A 401 21.50 10.76 -6.30
N GLN A 402 22.25 10.42 -7.34
CA GLN A 402 23.38 11.26 -7.79
C GLN A 402 22.93 12.69 -8.12
N THR A 403 21.81 12.84 -8.83
CA THR A 403 21.31 14.17 -9.20
C THR A 403 20.86 14.97 -7.97
N LEU A 404 20.14 14.35 -7.03
CA LEU A 404 19.70 15.02 -5.80
C LEU A 404 20.86 15.35 -4.85
N GLU A 405 21.86 14.48 -4.75
CA GLU A 405 23.08 14.73 -3.97
C GLU A 405 23.83 15.95 -4.50
N LEU A 406 24.05 16.02 -5.81
CA LEU A 406 24.72 17.17 -6.45
C LEU A 406 23.91 18.47 -6.24
N ARG A 407 22.60 18.39 -6.33
CA ARG A 407 21.73 19.56 -6.19
C ARG A 407 21.41 19.93 -4.76
N SER A 408 21.67 19.07 -3.79
CA SER A 408 21.35 19.32 -2.38
C SER A 408 22.00 20.61 -1.84
N ALA A 409 23.19 20.97 -2.33
CA ALA A 409 23.90 22.18 -1.96
C ALA A 409 23.18 23.49 -2.37
N GLU A 410 22.24 23.41 -3.34
CA GLU A 410 21.40 24.55 -3.78
C GLU A 410 20.25 24.84 -2.79
N TYR A 411 19.96 23.93 -1.86
CA TYR A 411 18.77 23.96 -0.99
C TYR A 411 19.17 23.91 0.49
N GLN A 412 18.96 25.01 1.19
CA GLN A 412 19.40 25.20 2.59
C GLN A 412 18.88 24.13 3.57
N ASN A 413 17.69 23.55 3.31
CA ASN A 413 16.99 22.63 4.20
C ASN A 413 16.97 21.18 3.65
N LEU A 414 17.75 20.86 2.63
CA LEU A 414 17.87 19.53 2.04
C LEU A 414 19.22 18.92 2.43
N TYR A 415 19.17 17.77 3.10
CA TYR A 415 20.35 17.07 3.62
C TYR A 415 20.46 15.68 3.02
N THR A 416 21.69 15.34 2.62
CA THR A 416 22.06 13.97 2.30
C THR A 416 22.61 13.27 3.54
N ILE A 417 22.17 12.08 3.83
CA ILE A 417 22.65 11.30 4.97
C ILE A 417 23.05 9.86 4.57
N ASN A 418 23.39 9.66 3.29
CA ASN A 418 23.73 8.34 2.75
C ASN A 418 24.94 7.70 3.43
N HIS A 419 25.87 8.51 3.95
CA HIS A 419 27.10 8.08 4.62
C HIS A 419 26.98 7.89 6.14
N ILE A 420 25.75 7.92 6.68
CA ILE A 420 25.54 7.85 8.13
C ILE A 420 25.94 6.52 8.76
N PHE A 421 26.05 5.47 7.97
CA PHE A 421 26.37 4.11 8.43
C PHE A 421 27.81 3.68 8.09
N ASP A 422 28.61 4.54 7.45
CA ASP A 422 29.94 4.15 6.90
C ASP A 422 30.89 3.62 7.96
N GLU A 423 30.83 4.12 9.19
CA GLU A 423 31.67 3.67 10.31
C GLU A 423 31.06 2.47 11.08
N TYR A 424 29.89 1.95 10.65
CA TYR A 424 29.18 0.92 11.39
C TYR A 424 29.36 -0.47 10.79
N ASN A 425 30.06 -1.36 11.49
CA ASN A 425 30.46 -2.69 10.99
C ASN A 425 29.40 -3.80 11.24
N SER A 426 28.39 -3.54 12.09
CA SER A 426 27.35 -4.52 12.38
C SER A 426 26.17 -4.38 11.43
N LEU A 427 25.28 -5.38 11.43
CA LEU A 427 24.09 -5.40 10.60
C LEU A 427 23.13 -4.25 10.96
N ILE A 428 22.81 -3.42 9.97
CA ILE A 428 21.87 -2.29 10.06
C ILE A 428 20.65 -2.52 9.18
N TRP A 429 20.84 -3.03 7.97
CA TRP A 429 19.79 -3.19 6.97
C TRP A 429 19.00 -4.47 7.20
N ILE A 430 17.67 -4.38 7.06
CA ILE A 430 16.75 -5.54 7.08
C ILE A 430 16.17 -5.85 5.71
N ASP A 431 16.32 -4.93 4.79
CA ASP A 431 16.12 -5.03 3.35
C ASP A 431 16.82 -3.84 2.68
N PRO A 432 16.72 -3.64 1.37
CA PRO A 432 17.42 -2.54 0.68
C PRO A 432 17.13 -1.12 1.19
N TYR A 433 16.03 -0.90 1.89
CA TYR A 433 15.50 0.42 2.27
C TYR A 433 15.28 0.61 3.77
N HIS A 434 15.01 -0.48 4.50
CA HIS A 434 14.65 -0.42 5.91
C HIS A 434 15.82 -0.84 6.80
N VAL A 435 15.85 -0.26 7.99
CA VAL A 435 16.92 -0.50 8.94
C VAL A 435 16.40 -1.02 10.28
N THR A 436 17.27 -1.62 11.07
CA THR A 436 17.02 -2.03 12.46
C THR A 436 16.71 -0.82 13.36
N PRO A 437 16.16 -1.03 14.57
CA PRO A 437 16.04 0.05 15.57
C PRO A 437 17.34 0.82 15.81
N VAL A 438 18.48 0.15 15.74
CA VAL A 438 19.81 0.81 15.86
C VAL A 438 20.05 1.79 14.70
N GLY A 439 19.72 1.37 13.47
CA GLY A 439 19.80 2.25 12.30
C GLY A 439 18.87 3.46 12.42
N ASN A 440 17.63 3.24 12.90
CA ASN A 440 16.68 4.32 13.16
C ASN A 440 17.21 5.31 14.22
N GLN A 441 17.91 4.83 15.25
CA GLN A 441 18.53 5.66 16.27
C GLN A 441 19.63 6.56 15.67
N LEU A 442 20.50 6.00 14.82
CA LEU A 442 21.56 6.76 14.17
C LEU A 442 20.97 7.85 13.25
N ILE A 443 19.94 7.51 12.47
CA ILE A 443 19.23 8.49 11.63
C ILE A 443 18.62 9.60 12.49
N ALA A 444 17.91 9.26 13.55
CA ALA A 444 17.31 10.24 14.45
C ALA A 444 18.36 11.14 15.12
N GLN A 445 19.51 10.57 15.52
CA GLN A 445 20.60 11.35 16.09
C GLN A 445 21.14 12.37 15.07
N LYS A 446 21.36 11.96 13.82
CA LYS A 446 21.79 12.89 12.77
C LYS A 446 20.77 14.00 12.51
N MET A 447 19.49 13.67 12.54
CA MET A 447 18.41 14.67 12.43
C MET A 447 18.46 15.65 13.61
N LEU A 448 18.67 15.15 14.83
CA LEU A 448 18.82 15.97 16.03
C LEU A 448 20.04 16.90 15.97
N ASP A 449 21.18 16.42 15.47
CA ASP A 449 22.39 17.23 15.29
C ASP A 449 22.14 18.39 14.32
N VAL A 450 21.45 18.12 13.20
CA VAL A 450 21.04 19.17 12.25
C VAL A 450 20.08 20.17 12.87
N ILE A 451 19.11 19.68 13.67
CA ILE A 451 18.15 20.52 14.37
C ILE A 451 18.87 21.45 15.38
N GLN A 452 19.83 20.92 16.16
CA GLN A 452 20.60 21.69 17.15
C GLN A 452 21.53 22.71 16.52
N GLY A 453 22.16 22.39 15.41
CA GLY A 453 23.05 23.30 14.68
C GLY A 453 22.37 24.53 14.11
N ARG A 454 21.04 24.63 14.17
CA ARG A 454 20.25 25.75 13.68
C ARG A 454 19.74 26.58 14.84
N SER A 455 20.24 27.77 15.00
CA SER A 455 19.70 28.77 15.96
C SER A 455 18.54 29.55 15.32
N PRO A 456 17.44 29.88 16.03
CA PRO A 456 17.13 29.57 17.42
C PRO A 456 15.90 28.65 17.58
N PHE A 457 16.09 27.47 18.14
CA PHE A 457 15.01 26.60 18.61
C PHE A 457 14.31 27.12 19.90
N SER A 458 14.56 28.35 20.33
CA SER A 458 14.36 28.79 21.70
C SER A 458 13.18 29.73 21.97
N GLN A 459 12.23 29.95 21.04
CA GLN A 459 11.06 30.78 21.38
C GLN A 459 9.74 30.03 21.14
N PRO A 460 8.89 29.88 22.19
CA PRO A 460 7.51 29.45 22.02
C PRO A 460 6.73 30.52 21.23
N ARG A 461 5.76 30.08 20.40
CA ARG A 461 4.82 30.99 19.73
C ARG A 461 4.06 31.80 20.78
N THR A 462 4.31 33.11 20.85
CA THR A 462 3.44 34.05 21.51
C THR A 462 2.45 34.60 20.50
N GLY A 463 1.27 34.01 20.42
CA GLY A 463 0.17 34.49 19.58
C GLY A 463 -1.16 33.88 20.03
N PRO A 464 -2.29 34.60 19.93
CA PRO A 464 -3.56 34.14 20.46
C PRO A 464 -4.05 32.87 19.75
N ASN A 465 -4.32 31.83 20.53
CA ASN A 465 -5.06 30.66 20.11
C ASN A 465 -6.43 31.09 19.59
N SER A 466 -6.62 31.16 18.28
CA SER A 466 -7.97 31.18 17.72
C SER A 466 -8.57 29.77 17.89
N SER A 467 -9.50 29.67 18.81
CA SER A 467 -10.32 28.48 19.01
C SER A 467 -11.25 28.31 17.78
N TRP A 468 -10.74 27.62 16.77
CA TRP A 468 -11.58 27.14 15.68
C TRP A 468 -12.16 25.78 16.09
N HIS A 469 -13.45 25.77 16.41
CA HIS A 469 -14.20 24.53 16.53
C HIS A 469 -14.27 23.87 15.14
N VAL A 470 -13.56 22.74 14.98
CA VAL A 470 -13.74 21.87 13.83
C VAL A 470 -15.07 21.12 14.03
N PRO A 471 -16.03 21.22 13.09
CA PRO A 471 -17.20 20.34 13.12
C PRO A 471 -16.72 18.90 12.96
N ARG A 472 -17.10 18.01 13.85
CA ARG A 472 -16.88 16.57 13.68
C ARG A 472 -17.61 16.14 12.40
N PRO A 473 -16.97 15.37 11.51
CA PRO A 473 -17.69 14.80 10.39
C PRO A 473 -18.79 13.88 10.95
N GLU A 474 -20.02 14.23 10.66
CA GLU A 474 -21.17 13.36 10.94
C GLU A 474 -20.96 12.02 10.28
N ARG A 475 -21.19 10.96 11.04
CA ARG A 475 -21.14 9.59 10.52
C ARG A 475 -22.23 9.47 9.46
N LEU A 476 -21.85 9.35 8.22
CA LEU A 476 -22.75 8.84 7.18
C LEU A 476 -23.15 7.43 7.60
N ARG A 477 -24.45 7.28 7.89
CA ARG A 477 -25.10 6.00 8.20
C ARG A 477 -25.23 5.15 6.95
#